data_13a722d2bd16804bc153814fcde03ab6
#
_entry.id   13a722d2bd16804bc153814fcde03ab6
#
_cell.length_a   1.000
_cell.length_b   1.000
_cell.length_c   1.000
_cell.angle_alpha   90.00
_cell.angle_beta   90.00
_cell.angle_gamma   90.00
#
_symmetry.space_group_name_H-M   'P 1'
#
loop_
_entity.id
_entity.type
_entity.pdbx_description
1 polymer ?
#
loop_
_entity_poly.entity_id
_entity_poly.type
_entity_poly.pdbx_seq_one_letter_code
_entity_poly.pdbx_strand_id
1 'polypeptide(L)'
;MDFQLTDEQRAIEDAIGQIMSDFGDDYWLERDCDGGFPEEYYQAMVAGGWLGVAFPEEVGGSGLGIADACVMMRAIASSAGAMSAASAIHMNVFGPKAVAAFGTDEQKQRWLPPIIAGEQKTAFGVTEPNSGLDTGSLTTKAERTNTGYVVHGRKVWISTAQVADKILLLARTTPKDECERGIDGLSLFYTDLDRDYCDVREIDKMGRKSVDSNEIFIDALPIPADDLIGEEGMGFRYILQSMNPERILIGAEAVGIGQEA
;
A
#
# COMPACT_ATOMS: atom_id res chain seq x y z
N MET A 1 -7.76 -16.68 27.88
CA MET A 1 -7.69 -16.06 26.53
C MET A 1 -7.62 -17.22 25.57
N ASP A 2 -8.55 -17.31 24.64
CA ASP A 2 -8.54 -18.34 23.60
C ASP A 2 -7.79 -17.80 22.37
N PHE A 3 -6.80 -18.55 21.89
CA PHE A 3 -5.99 -18.19 20.72
C PHE A 3 -6.36 -19.02 19.48
N GLN A 4 -7.46 -19.79 19.57
CA GLN A 4 -7.96 -20.56 18.43
C GLN A 4 -8.58 -19.62 17.39
N LEU A 5 -8.40 -19.95 16.12
CA LEU A 5 -9.12 -19.27 15.06
C LEU A 5 -10.63 -19.50 15.20
N THR A 6 -11.41 -18.48 14.88
CA THR A 6 -12.86 -18.63 14.74
C THR A 6 -13.20 -19.48 13.51
N ASP A 7 -14.43 -19.94 13.39
CA ASP A 7 -14.88 -20.69 12.19
C ASP A 7 -14.76 -19.84 10.92
N GLU A 8 -15.05 -18.54 11.02
CA GLU A 8 -14.88 -17.58 9.93
C GLU A 8 -13.41 -17.42 9.50
N GLN A 9 -12.52 -17.30 10.47
CA GLN A 9 -11.08 -17.22 10.21
C GLN A 9 -10.51 -18.50 9.60
N ARG A 10 -11.01 -19.67 10.00
CA ARG A 10 -10.68 -20.95 9.35
C ARG A 10 -11.17 -20.98 7.89
N ALA A 11 -12.38 -20.48 7.64
CA ALA A 11 -12.90 -20.40 6.28
C ALA A 11 -12.08 -19.47 5.38
N ILE A 12 -11.55 -18.36 5.94
CA ILE A 12 -10.60 -17.49 5.25
C ILE A 12 -9.31 -18.25 4.89
N GLU A 13 -8.73 -18.95 5.87
CA GLU A 13 -7.50 -19.73 5.67
C GLU A 13 -7.68 -20.81 4.60
N ASP A 14 -8.79 -21.56 4.63
CA ASP A 14 -9.12 -22.60 3.66
C ASP A 14 -9.33 -22.01 2.24
N ALA A 15 -10.05 -20.90 2.13
CA ALA A 15 -10.32 -20.24 0.85
C ALA A 15 -9.03 -19.70 0.20
N ILE A 16 -8.16 -19.07 1.02
CA ILE A 16 -6.85 -18.62 0.55
C ILE A 16 -5.99 -19.81 0.13
N GLY A 17 -5.95 -20.89 0.92
CA GLY A 17 -5.23 -22.12 0.58
C GLY A 17 -5.66 -22.71 -0.76
N GLN A 18 -6.95 -22.67 -1.09
CA GLN A 18 -7.45 -23.10 -2.40
C GLN A 18 -6.92 -22.23 -3.53
N ILE A 19 -6.97 -20.89 -3.39
CA ILE A 19 -6.41 -19.97 -4.40
C ILE A 19 -4.92 -20.22 -4.58
N MET A 20 -4.17 -20.30 -3.47
CA MET A 20 -2.71 -20.48 -3.52
C MET A 20 -2.28 -21.82 -4.13
N SER A 21 -3.13 -22.86 -4.08
CA SER A 21 -2.83 -24.14 -4.69
C SER A 21 -2.73 -24.10 -6.22
N ASP A 22 -3.31 -23.08 -6.86
CA ASP A 22 -3.21 -22.86 -8.31
C ASP A 22 -1.90 -22.18 -8.72
N PHE A 23 -1.12 -21.65 -7.75
CA PHE A 23 0.11 -20.89 -7.95
C PHE A 23 1.27 -21.53 -7.18
N GLY A 24 1.76 -22.67 -7.69
CA GLY A 24 2.84 -23.43 -7.06
C GLY A 24 4.24 -22.89 -7.32
N ASP A 25 5.26 -23.69 -6.92
CA ASP A 25 6.67 -23.31 -6.98
C ASP A 25 7.12 -22.85 -8.37
N ASP A 26 6.72 -23.57 -9.42
CA ASP A 26 7.13 -23.25 -10.80
C ASP A 26 6.64 -21.85 -11.23
N TYR A 27 5.41 -21.49 -10.86
CA TYR A 27 4.85 -20.16 -11.14
C TYR A 27 5.68 -19.04 -10.48
N TRP A 28 5.98 -19.20 -9.19
CA TRP A 28 6.72 -18.17 -8.44
C TRP A 28 8.20 -18.14 -8.81
N LEU A 29 8.81 -19.28 -9.12
CA LEU A 29 10.19 -19.34 -9.59
C LEU A 29 10.37 -18.62 -10.93
N GLU A 30 9.45 -18.82 -11.88
CA GLU A 30 9.44 -18.10 -13.15
C GLU A 30 9.37 -16.58 -12.91
N ARG A 31 8.43 -16.14 -12.07
CA ARG A 31 8.28 -14.70 -11.72
C ARG A 31 9.50 -14.13 -11.00
N ASP A 32 10.19 -14.90 -10.18
CA ASP A 32 11.40 -14.42 -9.50
C ASP A 32 12.62 -14.39 -10.43
N CYS A 33 12.68 -15.23 -11.45
CA CYS A 33 13.73 -15.21 -12.48
C CYS A 33 13.53 -14.08 -13.48
N ASP A 34 12.34 -13.99 -14.06
CA ASP A 34 12.05 -13.11 -15.19
C ASP A 34 11.50 -11.74 -14.77
N GLY A 35 11.01 -11.62 -13.55
CA GLY A 35 10.30 -10.46 -13.04
C GLY A 35 8.87 -10.37 -13.56
N GLY A 36 8.26 -9.20 -13.39
CA GLY A 36 6.90 -8.92 -13.83
C GLY A 36 5.84 -9.21 -12.76
N PHE A 37 4.90 -8.29 -12.65
CA PHE A 37 3.83 -8.37 -11.65
C PHE A 37 3.00 -9.64 -11.86
N PRO A 38 2.63 -10.38 -10.79
CA PRO A 38 1.90 -11.66 -10.88
C PRO A 38 0.40 -11.42 -11.11
N GLU A 39 0.04 -10.96 -12.31
CA GLU A 39 -1.30 -10.50 -12.63
C GLU A 39 -2.36 -11.58 -12.49
N GLU A 40 -2.06 -12.83 -12.90
CA GLU A 40 -3.00 -13.96 -12.81
C GLU A 40 -3.38 -14.24 -11.35
N TYR A 41 -2.37 -14.26 -10.47
CA TYR A 41 -2.58 -14.41 -9.02
C TYR A 41 -3.36 -13.21 -8.45
N TYR A 42 -2.98 -11.99 -8.83
CA TYR A 42 -3.68 -10.78 -8.38
C TYR A 42 -5.16 -10.82 -8.75
N GLN A 43 -5.49 -11.20 -9.99
CA GLN A 43 -6.87 -11.33 -10.46
C GLN A 43 -7.64 -12.45 -9.74
N ALA A 44 -7.00 -13.54 -9.37
CA ALA A 44 -7.64 -14.58 -8.56
C ALA A 44 -8.03 -14.06 -7.17
N MET A 45 -7.16 -13.24 -6.54
CA MET A 45 -7.46 -12.57 -5.27
C MET A 45 -8.58 -11.52 -5.41
N VAL A 46 -8.60 -10.78 -6.52
CA VAL A 46 -9.68 -9.83 -6.86
C VAL A 46 -11.01 -10.56 -7.00
N ALA A 47 -11.05 -11.64 -7.77
CA ALA A 47 -12.27 -12.42 -7.99
C ALA A 47 -12.86 -12.99 -6.69
N GLY A 48 -12.01 -13.29 -5.70
CA GLY A 48 -12.42 -13.69 -4.35
C GLY A 48 -12.83 -12.54 -3.44
N GLY A 49 -12.70 -11.27 -3.86
CA GLY A 49 -13.02 -10.09 -3.04
C GLY A 49 -11.98 -9.75 -1.95
N TRP A 50 -10.80 -10.38 -2.00
CA TRP A 50 -9.83 -10.32 -0.91
C TRP A 50 -9.13 -8.98 -0.75
N LEU A 51 -9.10 -8.12 -1.79
CA LEU A 51 -8.56 -6.77 -1.65
C LEU A 51 -9.42 -5.89 -0.73
N GLY A 52 -10.72 -6.20 -0.64
CA GLY A 52 -11.69 -5.49 0.18
C GLY A 52 -11.83 -6.01 1.62
N VAL A 53 -11.07 -7.03 2.04
CA VAL A 53 -11.27 -7.77 3.29
C VAL A 53 -11.47 -6.87 4.51
N ALA A 54 -10.68 -5.83 4.68
CA ALA A 54 -10.70 -4.94 5.83
C ALA A 54 -11.27 -3.55 5.53
N PHE A 55 -11.99 -3.37 4.42
CA PHE A 55 -12.68 -2.11 4.09
C PHE A 55 -14.17 -2.21 4.42
N PRO A 56 -14.83 -1.06 4.70
CA PRO A 56 -16.26 -1.01 4.96
C PRO A 56 -17.11 -1.52 3.78
N GLU A 57 -18.28 -2.09 4.08
CA GLU A 57 -19.22 -2.58 3.06
C GLU A 57 -19.75 -1.46 2.15
N GLU A 58 -19.88 -0.24 2.67
CA GLU A 58 -20.38 0.94 1.96
C GLU A 58 -19.50 1.35 0.76
N VAL A 59 -18.26 0.88 0.74
CA VAL A 59 -17.32 1.11 -0.37
C VAL A 59 -16.98 -0.18 -1.14
N GLY A 60 -17.72 -1.25 -0.92
CA GLY A 60 -17.53 -2.55 -1.58
C GLY A 60 -16.59 -3.49 -0.86
N GLY A 61 -16.19 -3.21 0.37
CA GLY A 61 -15.39 -4.10 1.21
C GLY A 61 -16.22 -5.17 1.91
N SER A 62 -15.54 -6.07 2.63
CA SER A 62 -16.17 -7.16 3.40
C SER A 62 -16.53 -6.77 4.83
N GLY A 63 -16.14 -5.58 5.30
CA GLY A 63 -16.41 -5.12 6.67
C GLY A 63 -15.67 -5.87 7.77
N LEU A 64 -14.72 -6.76 7.42
CA LEU A 64 -13.94 -7.53 8.38
C LEU A 64 -12.82 -6.69 9.03
N GLY A 65 -12.22 -7.25 10.07
CA GLY A 65 -11.19 -6.57 10.85
C GLY A 65 -9.76 -6.84 10.38
N ILE A 66 -8.82 -6.12 11.00
CA ILE A 66 -7.39 -6.32 10.76
C ILE A 66 -6.94 -7.74 11.19
N ALA A 67 -7.59 -8.36 12.17
CA ALA A 67 -7.29 -9.72 12.60
C ALA A 67 -7.58 -10.74 11.49
N ASP A 68 -8.67 -10.55 10.76
CA ASP A 68 -9.08 -11.42 9.65
C ASP A 68 -8.15 -11.20 8.43
N ALA A 69 -7.77 -9.95 8.16
CA ALA A 69 -6.74 -9.65 7.19
C ALA A 69 -5.38 -10.27 7.55
N CYS A 70 -5.02 -10.38 8.85
CA CYS A 70 -3.82 -11.09 9.30
C CYS A 70 -3.87 -12.59 9.00
N VAL A 71 -5.03 -13.23 9.21
CA VAL A 71 -5.21 -14.65 8.87
C VAL A 71 -5.02 -14.85 7.37
N MET A 72 -5.65 -14.00 6.55
CA MET A 72 -5.48 -13.99 5.10
C MET A 72 -4.00 -13.86 4.70
N MET A 73 -3.31 -12.82 5.21
CA MET A 73 -1.92 -12.55 4.83
C MET A 73 -0.96 -13.63 5.31
N ARG A 74 -1.19 -14.21 6.49
CA ARG A 74 -0.43 -15.36 6.98
C ARG A 74 -0.62 -16.57 6.07
N ALA A 75 -1.86 -16.89 5.67
CA ALA A 75 -2.16 -18.00 4.78
C ALA A 75 -1.53 -17.81 3.38
N ILE A 76 -1.55 -16.58 2.84
CA ILE A 76 -0.83 -16.24 1.59
C ILE A 76 0.67 -16.49 1.76
N ALA A 77 1.26 -15.98 2.83
CA ALA A 77 2.70 -16.02 3.05
C ALA A 77 3.24 -17.40 3.42
N SER A 78 2.37 -18.32 3.88
CA SER A 78 2.69 -19.74 4.12
C SER A 78 2.50 -20.62 2.89
N SER A 79 2.67 -20.06 1.68
CA SER A 79 2.60 -20.75 0.41
C SER A 79 3.90 -20.58 -0.38
N ALA A 80 4.02 -21.28 -1.51
CA ALA A 80 5.16 -21.15 -2.42
C ALA A 80 5.46 -19.68 -2.83
N GLY A 81 4.45 -18.82 -2.88
CA GLY A 81 4.61 -17.39 -3.21
C GLY A 81 5.21 -16.53 -2.09
N ALA A 82 5.11 -16.98 -0.85
CA ALA A 82 5.69 -16.33 0.34
C ALA A 82 5.51 -14.79 0.32
N MET A 83 6.60 -14.03 0.52
CA MET A 83 6.58 -12.57 0.49
C MET A 83 6.23 -11.99 -0.89
N SER A 84 6.49 -12.70 -1.99
CA SER A 84 6.13 -12.24 -3.33
C SER A 84 4.62 -12.16 -3.52
N ALA A 85 3.90 -13.23 -3.12
CA ALA A 85 2.44 -13.26 -3.14
C ALA A 85 1.84 -12.22 -2.20
N ALA A 86 2.30 -12.16 -0.95
CA ALA A 86 1.85 -11.19 0.03
C ALA A 86 2.03 -9.76 -0.47
N SER A 87 3.22 -9.42 -1.00
CA SER A 87 3.55 -8.07 -1.46
C SER A 87 2.70 -7.60 -2.64
N ALA A 88 2.26 -8.49 -3.51
CA ALA A 88 1.40 -8.14 -4.64
C ALA A 88 0.01 -7.65 -4.19
N ILE A 89 -0.42 -8.02 -2.97
CA ILE A 89 -1.76 -7.76 -2.43
C ILE A 89 -1.75 -6.67 -1.36
N HIS A 90 -0.80 -6.71 -0.43
CA HIS A 90 -0.87 -5.95 0.82
C HIS A 90 -0.92 -4.42 0.61
N MET A 91 -0.31 -3.91 -0.48
CA MET A 91 -0.33 -2.47 -0.78
C MET A 91 -1.76 -1.94 -0.96
N ASN A 92 -2.63 -2.72 -1.63
CA ASN A 92 -4.04 -2.35 -1.80
C ASN A 92 -4.86 -2.58 -0.51
N VAL A 93 -4.42 -3.47 0.39
CA VAL A 93 -5.11 -3.74 1.65
C VAL A 93 -4.83 -2.66 2.71
N PHE A 94 -3.58 -2.26 2.92
CA PHE A 94 -3.25 -1.28 3.97
C PHE A 94 -3.05 0.15 3.45
N GLY A 95 -2.58 0.33 2.22
CA GLY A 95 -2.27 1.65 1.65
C GLY A 95 -3.43 2.63 1.75
N PRO A 96 -4.61 2.32 1.23
CA PRO A 96 -5.76 3.21 1.26
C PRO A 96 -6.49 3.31 2.61
N LYS A 97 -6.00 2.69 3.69
CA LYS A 97 -6.65 2.75 5.01
C LYS A 97 -6.75 4.18 5.56
N ALA A 98 -5.79 5.05 5.26
CA ALA A 98 -5.87 6.45 5.64
C ALA A 98 -7.02 7.18 4.90
N VAL A 99 -7.27 6.83 3.63
CA VAL A 99 -8.44 7.33 2.87
C VAL A 99 -9.74 6.87 3.53
N ALA A 100 -9.85 5.58 3.86
CA ALA A 100 -11.03 5.03 4.53
C ALA A 100 -11.31 5.69 5.88
N ALA A 101 -10.27 6.07 6.63
CA ALA A 101 -10.41 6.66 7.97
C ALA A 101 -10.64 8.17 7.95
N PHE A 102 -10.02 8.91 7.04
CA PHE A 102 -9.96 10.37 7.08
C PHE A 102 -10.39 11.07 5.79
N GLY A 103 -10.61 10.33 4.71
CA GLY A 103 -11.17 10.89 3.49
C GLY A 103 -12.60 11.38 3.69
N THR A 104 -13.02 12.39 2.91
CA THR A 104 -14.43 12.75 2.81
C THR A 104 -15.23 11.61 2.19
N ASP A 105 -16.56 11.66 2.27
CA ASP A 105 -17.38 10.60 1.66
C ASP A 105 -17.21 10.56 0.15
N GLU A 106 -17.02 11.73 -0.51
CA GLU A 106 -16.71 11.82 -1.93
C GLU A 106 -15.36 11.19 -2.26
N GLN A 107 -14.32 11.43 -1.43
CA GLN A 107 -13.01 10.81 -1.60
C GLN A 107 -13.06 9.30 -1.43
N LYS A 108 -13.77 8.79 -0.42
CA LYS A 108 -13.96 7.36 -0.20
C LYS A 108 -14.66 6.69 -1.38
N GLN A 109 -15.76 7.29 -1.87
CA GLN A 109 -16.51 6.75 -3.01
C GLN A 109 -15.73 6.84 -4.32
N ARG A 110 -14.88 7.85 -4.49
CA ARG A 110 -14.04 8.02 -5.69
C ARG A 110 -12.90 7.00 -5.76
N TRP A 111 -12.26 6.66 -4.65
CA TRP A 111 -11.00 5.94 -4.67
C TRP A 111 -11.06 4.50 -4.15
N LEU A 112 -11.90 4.21 -3.16
CA LEU A 112 -11.88 2.86 -2.55
C LEU A 112 -12.51 1.79 -3.44
N PRO A 113 -13.66 2.00 -4.11
CA PRO A 113 -14.26 0.98 -4.95
C PRO A 113 -13.33 0.47 -6.07
N PRO A 114 -12.66 1.31 -6.90
CA PRO A 114 -11.78 0.81 -7.95
C PRO A 114 -10.53 0.10 -7.42
N ILE A 115 -10.04 0.45 -6.22
CA ILE A 115 -8.94 -0.27 -5.54
C ILE A 115 -9.42 -1.65 -5.06
N ILE A 116 -10.60 -1.72 -4.44
CA ILE A 116 -11.19 -2.96 -3.94
C ILE A 116 -11.54 -3.90 -5.10
N ALA A 117 -12.04 -3.36 -6.21
CA ALA A 117 -12.32 -4.10 -7.43
C ALA A 117 -11.06 -4.51 -8.22
N GLY A 118 -9.87 -4.12 -7.77
CA GLY A 118 -8.61 -4.45 -8.44
C GLY A 118 -8.39 -3.71 -9.76
N GLU A 119 -9.23 -2.74 -10.09
CA GLU A 119 -9.13 -1.91 -11.31
C GLU A 119 -7.95 -0.93 -11.22
N GLN A 120 -7.57 -0.55 -10.01
CA GLN A 120 -6.44 0.34 -9.74
C GLN A 120 -5.51 -0.28 -8.69
N LYS A 121 -4.22 -0.01 -8.82
CA LYS A 121 -3.18 -0.40 -7.87
C LYS A 121 -2.60 0.83 -7.19
N THR A 122 -2.23 0.69 -5.92
CA THR A 122 -1.70 1.78 -5.09
C THR A 122 -0.23 1.58 -4.76
N ALA A 123 0.57 2.63 -4.87
CA ALA A 123 1.90 2.73 -4.30
C ALA A 123 1.89 3.54 -2.98
N PHE A 124 2.90 3.31 -2.11
CA PHE A 124 3.00 3.94 -0.79
C PHE A 124 4.25 4.83 -0.72
N GLY A 125 4.08 6.12 -1.01
CA GLY A 125 5.15 7.10 -1.18
C GLY A 125 5.56 7.83 0.09
N VAL A 126 6.28 7.16 1.00
CA VAL A 126 6.73 7.75 2.27
C VAL A 126 8.24 7.89 2.33
N THR A 127 8.97 6.79 2.27
CA THR A 127 10.42 6.72 2.48
C THR A 127 11.20 7.55 1.46
N GLU A 128 12.24 8.25 1.94
CA GLU A 128 13.18 9.01 1.11
C GLU A 128 14.61 8.51 1.30
N PRO A 129 15.53 8.79 0.37
CA PRO A 129 16.92 8.30 0.46
C PRO A 129 17.63 8.66 1.78
N ASN A 130 17.31 9.82 2.35
CA ASN A 130 17.90 10.33 3.58
C ASN A 130 16.96 10.31 4.77
N SER A 131 15.75 9.75 4.64
CA SER A 131 14.71 9.73 5.68
C SER A 131 13.89 8.44 5.60
N GLY A 132 14.39 7.40 6.26
CA GLY A 132 13.69 6.13 6.44
C GLY A 132 12.94 6.09 7.77
N LEU A 133 13.63 5.75 8.86
CA LEU A 133 13.02 5.63 10.19
C LEU A 133 12.59 6.99 10.77
N ASP A 134 13.33 8.05 10.51
CA ASP A 134 12.96 9.41 10.90
C ASP A 134 12.05 10.07 9.85
N THR A 135 10.78 9.67 9.84
CA THR A 135 9.77 10.25 8.94
C THR A 135 9.61 11.77 9.12
N GLY A 136 9.92 12.31 10.29
CA GLY A 136 9.90 13.76 10.54
C GLY A 136 10.97 14.55 9.77
N SER A 137 11.91 13.88 9.12
CA SER A 137 12.97 14.49 8.32
C SER A 137 12.74 14.43 6.82
N LEU A 138 11.53 14.09 6.37
CA LEU A 138 11.13 14.10 4.97
C LEU A 138 11.31 15.49 4.35
N THR A 139 11.79 15.51 3.10
CA THR A 139 12.13 16.72 2.33
C THR A 139 11.29 16.90 1.07
N THR A 140 10.57 15.86 0.59
CA THR A 140 9.62 16.02 -0.51
C THR A 140 8.64 17.14 -0.15
N LYS A 141 8.59 18.16 -1.01
CA LYS A 141 7.89 19.43 -0.77
C LYS A 141 6.62 19.51 -1.60
N ALA A 142 5.55 19.98 -0.99
CA ALA A 142 4.29 20.30 -1.65
C ALA A 142 4.02 21.81 -1.48
N GLU A 143 4.13 22.56 -2.54
CA GLU A 143 3.87 24.01 -2.56
C GLU A 143 2.41 24.26 -2.93
N ARG A 144 1.71 25.02 -2.11
CA ARG A 144 0.31 25.39 -2.37
C ARG A 144 0.21 26.31 -3.58
N THR A 145 -0.77 26.05 -4.42
CA THR A 145 -1.14 26.87 -5.58
C THR A 145 -2.61 27.32 -5.48
N ASN A 146 -3.10 28.04 -6.48
CA ASN A 146 -4.52 28.45 -6.52
C ASN A 146 -5.50 27.26 -6.73
N THR A 147 -5.04 26.12 -7.25
CA THR A 147 -5.88 24.96 -7.61
C THR A 147 -5.53 23.69 -6.86
N GLY A 148 -4.51 23.74 -6.00
CA GLY A 148 -4.04 22.55 -5.26
C GLY A 148 -2.59 22.73 -4.83
N TYR A 149 -1.73 21.78 -5.25
CA TYR A 149 -0.32 21.76 -4.88
C TYR A 149 0.56 21.41 -6.08
N VAL A 150 1.82 21.80 -6.02
CA VAL A 150 2.87 21.29 -6.90
C VAL A 150 3.93 20.62 -6.03
N VAL A 151 4.27 19.37 -6.38
CA VAL A 151 5.16 18.55 -5.56
C VAL A 151 6.47 18.30 -6.26
N HIS A 152 7.57 18.46 -5.50
CA HIS A 152 8.92 18.11 -5.88
C HIS A 152 9.56 17.25 -4.82
N GLY A 153 10.28 16.20 -5.23
CA GLY A 153 10.98 15.34 -4.27
C GLY A 153 11.43 14.03 -4.85
N ARG A 154 11.79 13.12 -3.94
CA ARG A 154 12.28 11.80 -4.29
C ARG A 154 11.84 10.79 -3.25
N LYS A 155 11.24 9.69 -3.70
CA LYS A 155 10.86 8.56 -2.87
C LYS A 155 11.67 7.33 -3.25
N VAL A 156 11.93 6.44 -2.28
CA VAL A 156 12.74 5.24 -2.49
C VAL A 156 12.14 4.04 -1.78
N TRP A 157 12.42 2.86 -2.28
CA TRP A 157 11.88 1.58 -1.82
C TRP A 157 10.35 1.47 -1.97
N ILE A 158 9.83 2.09 -3.03
CA ILE A 158 8.39 2.09 -3.29
C ILE A 158 8.02 0.84 -4.07
N SER A 159 7.29 -0.06 -3.43
CA SER A 159 6.79 -1.30 -4.03
C SER A 159 5.65 -1.01 -5.00
N THR A 160 5.51 -1.88 -6.02
CA THR A 160 4.44 -1.86 -7.04
C THR A 160 4.37 -0.60 -7.91
N ALA A 161 5.35 0.31 -7.78
CA ALA A 161 5.26 1.59 -8.47
C ALA A 161 5.37 1.47 -10.01
N GLN A 162 5.86 0.35 -10.58
CA GLN A 162 5.82 0.13 -12.03
C GLN A 162 4.40 -0.03 -12.56
N VAL A 163 3.51 -0.64 -11.76
CA VAL A 163 2.14 -0.97 -12.15
C VAL A 163 1.07 -0.16 -11.41
N ALA A 164 1.47 0.70 -10.47
CA ALA A 164 0.52 1.50 -9.70
C ALA A 164 -0.07 2.66 -10.50
N ASP A 165 -1.37 2.85 -10.34
CA ASP A 165 -2.13 3.99 -10.89
C ASP A 165 -2.13 5.17 -9.93
N LYS A 166 -2.17 4.87 -8.63
CA LYS A 166 -2.28 5.83 -7.54
C LYS A 166 -1.10 5.77 -6.59
N ILE A 167 -0.85 6.87 -5.89
CA ILE A 167 0.13 6.94 -4.82
C ILE A 167 -0.46 7.60 -3.58
N LEU A 168 -0.30 6.94 -2.42
CA LEU A 168 -0.47 7.59 -1.13
C LEU A 168 0.85 8.31 -0.81
N LEU A 169 0.88 9.62 -0.95
CA LEU A 169 2.08 10.43 -0.90
C LEU A 169 2.12 11.30 0.36
N LEU A 170 3.16 11.12 1.18
CA LEU A 170 3.45 12.02 2.31
C LEU A 170 4.48 13.06 1.87
N ALA A 171 4.10 14.33 1.93
CA ALA A 171 4.97 15.44 1.55
C ALA A 171 4.84 16.61 2.53
N ARG A 172 5.84 17.48 2.53
CA ARG A 172 5.93 18.63 3.43
C ARG A 172 5.28 19.87 2.82
N THR A 173 4.26 20.38 3.49
CA THR A 173 3.56 21.64 3.10
C THR A 173 4.05 22.84 3.91
N THR A 174 4.56 22.61 5.14
CA THR A 174 5.17 23.66 5.96
C THR A 174 6.66 23.32 6.19
N PRO A 175 7.61 24.25 5.98
CA PRO A 175 9.02 24.04 6.25
C PRO A 175 9.29 23.52 7.66
N LYS A 176 10.27 22.58 7.80
CA LYS A 176 10.57 21.93 9.08
C LYS A 176 10.98 22.91 10.18
N ASP A 177 11.69 23.97 9.82
CA ASP A 177 12.18 25.02 10.69
C ASP A 177 11.06 25.97 11.17
N GLU A 178 9.90 25.93 10.54
CA GLU A 178 8.68 26.65 10.97
C GLU A 178 7.76 25.78 11.85
N CYS A 179 8.11 24.50 12.09
CA CYS A 179 7.32 23.57 12.87
C CYS A 179 7.91 23.32 14.26
N GLU A 180 7.06 23.07 15.26
CA GLU A 180 7.50 22.70 16.61
C GLU A 180 8.16 21.31 16.64
N ARG A 181 7.61 20.36 15.85
CA ARG A 181 8.12 19.00 15.73
C ARG A 181 8.37 18.66 14.25
N GLY A 182 9.35 17.84 13.95
CA GLY A 182 9.67 17.45 12.59
C GLY A 182 8.52 16.76 11.83
N ILE A 183 7.60 16.13 12.54
CA ILE A 183 6.41 15.49 11.97
C ILE A 183 5.26 16.45 11.65
N ASP A 184 5.27 17.65 12.23
CA ASP A 184 4.28 18.67 11.92
C ASP A 184 4.58 19.28 10.54
N GLY A 185 3.58 19.79 9.87
CA GLY A 185 3.73 20.34 8.51
C GLY A 185 3.88 19.30 7.40
N LEU A 186 3.75 18.00 7.71
CA LEU A 186 3.59 16.94 6.72
C LEU A 186 2.13 16.79 6.35
N SER A 187 1.81 16.71 5.06
CA SER A 187 0.46 16.51 4.53
C SER A 187 0.39 15.21 3.75
N LEU A 188 -0.78 14.60 3.77
CA LEU A 188 -1.03 13.32 3.12
C LEU A 188 -1.92 13.52 1.90
N PHE A 189 -1.49 13.01 0.77
CA PHE A 189 -2.21 13.07 -0.49
C PHE A 189 -2.50 11.66 -1.01
N TYR A 190 -3.66 11.48 -1.64
CA TYR A 190 -3.95 10.30 -2.43
C TYR A 190 -4.27 10.74 -3.86
N THR A 191 -3.34 10.51 -4.77
CA THR A 191 -3.37 11.12 -6.10
C THR A 191 -2.87 10.16 -7.18
N ASP A 192 -2.97 10.55 -8.44
CA ASP A 192 -2.44 9.81 -9.57
C ASP A 192 -0.90 9.75 -9.50
N LEU A 193 -0.34 8.57 -9.79
CA LEU A 193 1.10 8.42 -10.03
C LEU A 193 1.39 8.77 -11.50
N ASP A 194 1.25 10.06 -11.83
CA ASP A 194 1.37 10.57 -13.18
C ASP A 194 2.81 10.49 -13.70
N ARG A 195 3.01 9.70 -14.76
CA ARG A 195 4.33 9.42 -15.37
C ARG A 195 4.93 10.60 -16.13
N ASP A 196 4.14 11.60 -16.46
CA ASP A 196 4.64 12.82 -17.09
C ASP A 196 5.44 13.67 -16.09
N TYR A 197 5.19 13.49 -14.78
CA TYR A 197 5.85 14.22 -13.69
C TYR A 197 6.63 13.31 -12.73
N CYS A 198 6.49 11.99 -12.87
CA CYS A 198 7.12 11.00 -11.99
C CYS A 198 7.95 10.02 -12.81
N ASP A 199 9.29 10.15 -12.71
CA ASP A 199 10.23 9.17 -13.27
C ASP A 199 10.38 8.01 -12.25
N VAL A 200 9.84 6.86 -12.59
CA VAL A 200 9.81 5.65 -11.75
C VAL A 200 10.88 4.68 -12.23
N ARG A 201 11.91 4.47 -11.41
CA ARG A 201 13.06 3.62 -11.73
C ARG A 201 13.07 2.43 -10.81
N GLU A 202 13.11 1.24 -11.40
CA GLU A 202 13.24 0.00 -10.66
C GLU A 202 14.62 -0.11 -10.01
N ILE A 203 14.64 -0.58 -8.76
CA ILE A 203 15.83 -0.90 -7.99
C ILE A 203 16.08 -2.41 -8.14
N ASP A 204 17.23 -2.77 -8.70
CA ASP A 204 17.65 -4.18 -8.80
C ASP A 204 17.81 -4.79 -7.40
N LYS A 205 17.31 -6.02 -7.23
CA LYS A 205 17.31 -6.74 -5.95
C LYS A 205 17.45 -8.24 -6.13
N MET A 206 17.93 -8.92 -5.11
CA MET A 206 18.27 -10.34 -5.15
C MET A 206 17.06 -11.26 -5.25
N GLY A 207 15.92 -10.91 -4.67
CA GLY A 207 14.69 -11.72 -4.68
C GLY A 207 13.43 -10.87 -4.72
N ARG A 208 12.26 -11.52 -4.75
CA ARG A 208 10.96 -10.87 -4.86
C ARG A 208 10.84 -9.99 -6.12
N LYS A 209 11.35 -10.45 -7.24
CA LYS A 209 11.36 -9.68 -8.49
C LYS A 209 9.97 -9.49 -9.09
N SER A 210 9.04 -10.39 -8.78
CA SER A 210 7.63 -10.26 -9.20
C SER A 210 6.92 -9.03 -8.63
N VAL A 211 7.43 -8.43 -7.55
CA VAL A 211 6.95 -7.16 -7.03
C VAL A 211 8.13 -6.21 -6.97
N ASP A 212 8.13 -5.26 -7.87
CA ASP A 212 9.17 -4.25 -8.03
C ASP A 212 9.41 -3.43 -6.76
N SER A 213 10.58 -2.86 -6.64
CA SER A 213 10.91 -1.82 -5.66
C SER A 213 11.53 -0.65 -6.42
N ASN A 214 11.08 0.56 -6.16
CA ASN A 214 11.38 1.67 -7.02
C ASN A 214 11.93 2.86 -6.26
N GLU A 215 12.65 3.67 -7.02
CA GLU A 215 12.90 5.06 -6.75
C GLU A 215 11.98 5.90 -7.65
N ILE A 216 11.35 6.92 -7.06
CA ILE A 216 10.47 7.84 -7.78
C ILE A 216 11.05 9.25 -7.66
N PHE A 217 11.41 9.84 -8.80
CA PHE A 217 11.77 11.25 -8.91
C PHE A 217 10.51 12.02 -9.31
N ILE A 218 10.11 12.96 -8.45
CA ILE A 218 8.91 13.78 -8.64
C ILE A 218 9.35 15.17 -9.04
N ASP A 219 8.96 15.61 -10.24
CA ASP A 219 9.26 16.93 -10.75
C ASP A 219 7.99 17.66 -11.17
N ALA A 220 7.61 18.64 -10.36
CA ALA A 220 6.45 19.51 -10.56
C ALA A 220 5.11 18.77 -10.67
N LEU A 221 4.91 17.64 -9.94
CA LEU A 221 3.66 16.89 -9.95
C LEU A 221 2.50 17.79 -9.47
N PRO A 222 1.50 18.09 -10.34
CA PRO A 222 0.34 18.86 -9.92
C PRO A 222 -0.62 17.93 -9.15
N ILE A 223 -0.99 18.33 -7.94
CA ILE A 223 -1.96 17.62 -7.12
C ILE A 223 -3.17 18.52 -6.91
N PRO A 224 -4.39 18.10 -7.31
CA PRO A 224 -5.63 18.82 -7.01
C PRO A 224 -5.83 19.02 -5.50
N ALA A 225 -6.46 20.13 -5.10
CA ALA A 225 -6.75 20.38 -3.70
C ALA A 225 -7.60 19.28 -3.06
N ASP A 226 -8.48 18.65 -3.83
CA ASP A 226 -9.38 17.58 -3.40
C ASP A 226 -8.67 16.22 -3.20
N ASP A 227 -7.37 16.14 -3.52
CA ASP A 227 -6.56 14.94 -3.29
C ASP A 227 -5.82 15.00 -1.94
N LEU A 228 -5.94 16.09 -1.17
CA LEU A 228 -5.48 16.18 0.21
C LEU A 228 -6.38 15.35 1.13
N ILE A 229 -5.80 14.47 1.93
CA ILE A 229 -6.50 13.68 2.94
C ILE A 229 -6.50 14.42 4.27
N GLY A 230 -7.71 14.74 4.74
CA GLY A 230 -7.91 15.46 6.01
C GLY A 230 -7.38 16.90 5.95
N GLU A 231 -6.68 17.34 6.99
CA GLU A 231 -6.18 18.69 7.15
C GLU A 231 -4.71 18.81 6.75
N GLU A 232 -4.34 19.94 6.14
CA GLU A 232 -2.95 20.26 5.82
C GLU A 232 -2.09 20.31 7.10
N GLY A 233 -0.87 19.75 7.01
CA GLY A 233 0.05 19.69 8.14
C GLY A 233 -0.19 18.54 9.11
N MET A 234 -1.28 17.78 8.96
CA MET A 234 -1.66 16.66 9.85
C MET A 234 -1.37 15.29 9.24
N GLY A 235 -0.74 15.23 8.09
CA GLY A 235 -0.54 14.00 7.30
C GLY A 235 0.19 12.88 8.04
N PHE A 236 1.15 13.20 8.92
CA PHE A 236 1.82 12.19 9.72
C PHE A 236 0.86 11.43 10.64
N ARG A 237 -0.11 12.14 11.24
CA ARG A 237 -1.14 11.51 12.08
C ARG A 237 -2.03 10.59 11.26
N TYR A 238 -2.40 11.02 10.06
CA TYR A 238 -3.30 10.26 9.21
C TYR A 238 -2.64 9.00 8.63
N ILE A 239 -1.39 9.09 8.21
CA ILE A 239 -0.69 7.94 7.61
C ILE A 239 -0.46 6.80 8.60
N LEU A 240 -0.49 7.05 9.91
CA LEU A 240 -0.42 6.00 10.92
C LEU A 240 -1.57 5.00 10.82
N GLN A 241 -2.72 5.39 10.25
CA GLN A 241 -3.84 4.49 9.97
C GLN A 241 -3.55 3.51 8.82
N SER A 242 -2.55 3.77 8.00
CA SER A 242 -2.00 2.81 7.03
C SER A 242 -0.77 2.09 7.58
N MET A 243 0.16 2.79 8.21
CA MET A 243 1.40 2.22 8.76
C MET A 243 1.18 1.23 9.92
N ASN A 244 0.18 1.43 10.77
CA ASN A 244 -0.10 0.49 11.85
C ASN A 244 -0.68 -0.83 11.34
N PRO A 245 -1.71 -0.85 10.47
CA PRO A 245 -2.12 -2.06 9.75
C PRO A 245 -0.96 -2.72 8.99
N GLU A 246 -0.13 -1.95 8.26
CA GLU A 246 1.06 -2.46 7.58
C GLU A 246 1.93 -3.29 8.53
N ARG A 247 2.34 -2.73 9.66
CA ARG A 247 3.21 -3.42 10.65
C ARG A 247 2.58 -4.71 11.15
N ILE A 248 1.26 -4.72 11.37
CA ILE A 248 0.53 -5.89 11.85
C ILE A 248 0.49 -6.97 10.77
N LEU A 249 0.14 -6.59 9.52
CA LEU A 249 0.07 -7.52 8.39
C LEU A 249 1.43 -8.11 8.04
N ILE A 250 2.50 -7.29 7.98
CA ILE A 250 3.86 -7.76 7.74
C ILE A 250 4.32 -8.72 8.86
N GLY A 251 3.91 -8.47 10.11
CA GLY A 251 4.15 -9.41 11.21
C GLY A 251 3.47 -10.77 10.98
N ALA A 252 2.24 -10.78 10.49
CA ALA A 252 1.51 -12.01 10.13
C ALA A 252 2.15 -12.73 8.93
N GLU A 253 2.57 -11.99 7.91
CA GLU A 253 3.32 -12.50 6.76
C GLU A 253 4.62 -13.18 7.19
N ALA A 254 5.39 -12.55 8.09
CA ALA A 254 6.63 -13.13 8.62
C ALA A 254 6.39 -14.47 9.33
N VAL A 255 5.27 -14.60 10.06
CA VAL A 255 4.86 -15.88 10.67
C VAL A 255 4.54 -16.91 9.58
N GLY A 256 3.79 -16.55 8.54
CA GLY A 256 3.46 -17.43 7.43
C GLY A 256 4.72 -17.94 6.71
N ILE A 257 5.67 -17.06 6.39
CA ILE A 257 6.96 -17.43 5.77
C ILE A 257 7.72 -18.42 6.69
N GLY A 258 7.76 -18.16 8.00
CA GLY A 258 8.41 -19.06 8.95
C GLY A 258 7.73 -20.42 9.12
N GLN A 259 6.45 -20.54 8.75
CA GLN A 259 5.73 -21.82 8.75
C GLN A 259 6.06 -22.66 7.51
N GLU A 260 6.33 -22.00 6.36
CA GLU A 260 6.69 -22.66 5.10
C GLU A 260 8.17 -23.07 5.08
N ALA A 261 9.06 -22.32 5.71
CA ALA A 261 10.50 -22.60 5.74
C ALA A 261 10.87 -23.77 6.66
#